data_c02fcead0501e6936a287eb76a5be7b6
#
_entry.id   c02fcead0501e6936a287eb76a5be7b6
#
_cell.length_a   1.000
_cell.length_b   1.000
_cell.length_c   1.000
_cell.angle_alpha   90.00
_cell.angle_beta   90.00
_cell.angle_gamma   90.00
#
_symmetry.space_group_name_H-M   'P 1'
#
loop_
_entity.id
_entity.type
_entity.pdbx_description
1 polymer ?
#
loop_
_entity_poly.entity_id
_entity_poly.type
_entity_poly.pdbx_seq_one_letter_code
_entity_poly.pdbx_strand_id
1 'polypeptide(L)'
;MTIKSTFLFLFGILLSFCSIAQDYPTDYLSASFHADRRAAVKKQLSDKGVGIFFAGQTRQRSNDTDFPYAQNKNFYYLTGLEEPNAVLVLFKQPVSLLGKTGTEFIFIQNRDPFKELWTGKILGIDGFREKSKMENIFINEEFKASTLPMAGIDSVFSLFRTEGIFNKYKSKEDPLSRMAGTVDSLITTFKKPVAMRSTMNIMRDLRGIKTAEEITLIKKAASISVLGHNDVMRSIKPGMKEFQAQAIMEYHFKNNGSEFPGYGSINGSAENACVLHYVTNLKTIKNGDLLLSDCAAEYHGYTADVTRTIPANGKFTEAQKTLYEIVLAAQDAGIAACQAGAPMTNVDAAARAVVNTGLIKLGIAKNDMEARAYFPHGTSHHLGLDVHDLGPRMLQVGVVITVEPGIYIPAGSKCDKKWWNIGIRIEDDIWITEKGPENISAGTPRKVADIEKMAKQKRAIN
;
A
#
# COMPACT_ATOMS: atom_id res chain seq x y z
N MET A 1 -10.34 -54.00 68.90
CA MET A 1 -11.28 -53.78 67.78
C MET A 1 -10.97 -52.40 67.22
N THR A 2 -10.16 -52.32 66.18
CA THR A 2 -9.64 -51.11 65.63
C THR A 2 -10.19 -50.90 64.22
N ILE A 3 -11.01 -49.88 64.06
CA ILE A 3 -11.61 -49.50 62.78
C ILE A 3 -10.55 -48.65 62.03
N LYS A 4 -10.08 -49.18 60.88
CA LYS A 4 -9.22 -48.41 59.95
C LYS A 4 -10.12 -47.60 58.99
N SER A 5 -10.08 -46.29 59.14
CA SER A 5 -10.66 -45.37 58.19
C SER A 5 -9.73 -45.19 57.00
N THR A 6 -10.17 -45.61 55.81
CA THR A 6 -9.49 -45.41 54.54
C THR A 6 -9.92 -44.06 53.96
N PHE A 7 -9.05 -43.04 53.93
CA PHE A 7 -9.27 -41.80 53.24
C PHE A 7 -8.97 -41.99 51.75
N LEU A 8 -9.98 -41.88 50.92
CA LEU A 8 -9.87 -41.83 49.47
C LEU A 8 -9.52 -40.37 49.07
N PHE A 9 -8.30 -40.13 48.68
CA PHE A 9 -7.92 -38.84 48.06
C PHE A 9 -8.33 -38.86 46.59
N LEU A 10 -9.39 -38.15 46.23
CA LEU A 10 -9.72 -37.82 44.84
C LEU A 10 -8.78 -36.69 44.41
N PHE A 11 -7.75 -37.00 43.64
CA PHE A 11 -6.94 -36.04 42.97
C PHE A 11 -7.68 -35.60 41.69
N GLY A 12 -8.44 -34.50 41.77
CA GLY A 12 -9.04 -33.85 40.63
C GLY A 12 -7.97 -33.17 39.82
N ILE A 13 -7.53 -33.78 38.70
CA ILE A 13 -6.69 -33.11 37.70
C ILE A 13 -7.57 -32.08 37.01
N LEU A 14 -7.48 -30.82 37.46
CA LEU A 14 -7.91 -29.65 36.65
C LEU A 14 -6.92 -29.55 35.48
N LEU A 15 -7.27 -30.13 34.35
CA LEU A 15 -6.69 -29.79 33.07
C LEU A 15 -7.17 -28.39 32.74
N SER A 16 -6.40 -27.38 33.19
CA SER A 16 -6.46 -26.04 32.62
C SER A 16 -6.04 -26.15 31.17
N PHE A 17 -7.03 -26.23 30.26
CA PHE A 17 -6.78 -25.91 28.87
C PHE A 17 -6.40 -24.42 28.83
N CYS A 18 -5.11 -24.11 28.97
CA CYS A 18 -4.58 -22.90 28.38
C CYS A 18 -4.82 -23.03 26.88
N SER A 19 -5.93 -22.51 26.39
CA SER A 19 -6.03 -22.15 25.00
C SER A 19 -4.92 -21.10 24.80
N ILE A 20 -3.81 -21.52 24.19
CA ILE A 20 -2.85 -20.60 23.60
C ILE A 20 -3.65 -19.91 22.50
N ALA A 21 -4.33 -18.82 22.87
CA ALA A 21 -4.87 -17.91 21.89
C ALA A 21 -3.64 -17.49 21.06
N GLN A 22 -3.61 -17.86 19.81
CA GLN A 22 -2.64 -17.30 18.88
C GLN A 22 -2.93 -15.82 18.88
N ASP A 23 -2.03 -15.00 19.44
CA ASP A 23 -2.15 -13.54 19.45
C ASP A 23 -1.92 -13.02 18.03
N TYR A 24 -2.97 -13.05 17.21
CA TYR A 24 -3.00 -12.38 15.93
C TYR A 24 -3.15 -10.86 16.16
N PRO A 25 -2.57 -10.01 15.31
CA PRO A 25 -2.84 -8.59 15.34
C PRO A 25 -4.34 -8.31 15.36
N THR A 26 -4.77 -7.39 16.22
CA THR A 26 -6.20 -7.04 16.40
C THR A 26 -6.53 -5.63 15.91
N ASP A 27 -5.55 -4.94 15.36
CA ASP A 27 -5.62 -3.54 14.92
C ASP A 27 -5.94 -3.38 13.41
N TYR A 28 -6.55 -4.41 12.81
CA TYR A 28 -7.14 -4.32 11.47
C TYR A 28 -8.34 -3.37 11.44
N LEU A 29 -8.72 -2.95 10.23
CA LEU A 29 -9.97 -2.21 10.02
C LEU A 29 -11.16 -2.99 10.59
N SER A 30 -12.09 -2.26 11.23
CA SER A 30 -13.26 -2.86 11.89
C SER A 30 -14.28 -3.44 10.91
N ALA A 31 -15.10 -4.38 11.36
CA ALA A 31 -16.23 -4.87 10.58
C ALA A 31 -17.21 -3.76 10.18
N SER A 32 -17.40 -2.78 11.04
CA SER A 32 -18.23 -1.59 10.77
C SER A 32 -17.63 -0.74 9.66
N PHE A 33 -16.32 -0.54 9.63
CA PHE A 33 -15.66 0.15 8.51
C PHE A 33 -16.04 -0.48 7.17
N HIS A 34 -15.84 -1.78 7.02
CA HIS A 34 -16.15 -2.48 5.77
C HIS A 34 -17.63 -2.44 5.42
N ALA A 35 -18.52 -2.55 6.40
CA ALA A 35 -19.97 -2.42 6.22
C ALA A 35 -20.36 -1.04 5.70
N ASP A 36 -19.80 0.03 6.27
CA ASP A 36 -20.04 1.41 5.85
C ASP A 36 -19.54 1.65 4.41
N ARG A 37 -18.38 1.07 4.04
CA ARG A 37 -17.87 1.16 2.65
C ARG A 37 -18.79 0.44 1.68
N ARG A 38 -19.29 -0.76 2.00
CA ARG A 38 -20.29 -1.47 1.18
C ARG A 38 -21.59 -0.68 1.06
N ALA A 39 -22.07 -0.10 2.15
CA ALA A 39 -23.26 0.75 2.15
C ALA A 39 -23.09 1.98 1.25
N ALA A 40 -21.93 2.63 1.29
CA ALA A 40 -21.61 3.78 0.43
C ALA A 40 -21.55 3.40 -1.05
N VAL A 41 -20.98 2.24 -1.40
CA VAL A 41 -21.02 1.72 -2.78
C VAL A 41 -22.45 1.48 -3.22
N LYS A 42 -23.24 0.73 -2.43
CA LYS A 42 -24.65 0.41 -2.77
C LYS A 42 -25.49 1.65 -3.04
N LYS A 43 -25.29 2.72 -2.27
CA LYS A 43 -25.99 4.02 -2.46
C LYS A 43 -25.75 4.61 -3.83
N GLN A 44 -24.59 4.36 -4.45
CA GLN A 44 -24.19 4.92 -5.75
C GLN A 44 -24.48 3.99 -6.94
N LEU A 45 -24.92 2.74 -6.70
CA LEU A 45 -25.40 1.87 -7.77
C LEU A 45 -26.71 2.41 -8.36
N SER A 46 -26.99 2.10 -9.63
CA SER A 46 -28.34 2.27 -10.19
C SER A 46 -29.34 1.36 -9.46
N ASP A 47 -30.64 1.65 -9.54
CA ASP A 47 -31.68 0.90 -8.80
C ASP A 47 -31.71 -0.59 -9.16
N LYS A 48 -31.35 -0.92 -10.41
CA LYS A 48 -31.21 -2.28 -10.92
C LYS A 48 -29.74 -2.66 -11.20
N GLY A 49 -28.80 -1.91 -10.67
CA GLY A 49 -27.37 -2.18 -10.81
C GLY A 49 -26.88 -3.27 -9.85
N VAL A 50 -25.86 -4.00 -10.30
CA VAL A 50 -25.12 -4.94 -9.46
C VAL A 50 -23.65 -4.57 -9.39
N GLY A 51 -23.10 -4.45 -8.17
CA GLY A 51 -21.67 -4.32 -7.92
C GLY A 51 -21.04 -5.71 -7.77
N ILE A 52 -19.98 -6.01 -8.50
CA ILE A 52 -19.28 -7.29 -8.43
C ILE A 52 -17.78 -7.04 -8.25
N PHE A 53 -17.24 -7.46 -7.12
CA PHE A 53 -15.84 -7.26 -6.74
C PHE A 53 -15.20 -8.62 -6.45
N PHE A 54 -14.05 -8.87 -7.06
CA PHE A 54 -13.34 -10.13 -6.94
C PHE A 54 -12.12 -10.00 -6.03
N ALA A 55 -11.79 -11.09 -5.34
CA ALA A 55 -10.52 -11.25 -4.63
C ALA A 55 -9.33 -11.20 -5.60
N GLY A 56 -8.13 -10.98 -5.05
CA GLY A 56 -6.88 -11.05 -5.80
C GLY A 56 -6.58 -12.46 -6.31
N GLN A 57 -5.72 -12.54 -7.32
CA GLN A 57 -5.24 -13.82 -7.85
C GLN A 57 -4.03 -14.31 -7.06
N THR A 58 -3.97 -15.61 -6.79
CA THR A 58 -2.70 -16.27 -6.46
C THR A 58 -1.78 -16.24 -7.69
N ARG A 59 -0.49 -15.98 -7.49
CA ARG A 59 0.51 -15.87 -8.55
C ARG A 59 1.63 -16.85 -8.29
N GLN A 60 1.78 -17.79 -9.21
CA GLN A 60 2.89 -18.75 -9.17
C GLN A 60 4.22 -18.03 -9.43
N ARG A 61 5.20 -18.28 -8.57
CA ARG A 61 6.57 -17.81 -8.71
C ARG A 61 7.41 -18.80 -9.53
N SER A 62 7.38 -20.07 -9.12
CA SER A 62 8.11 -21.14 -9.78
C SER A 62 7.54 -22.49 -9.35
N ASN A 63 7.24 -23.37 -10.31
CA ASN A 63 6.72 -24.72 -10.07
C ASN A 63 5.54 -24.72 -9.07
N ASP A 64 5.68 -25.34 -7.90
CA ASP A 64 4.71 -25.45 -6.82
C ASP A 64 4.84 -24.36 -5.74
N THR A 65 5.63 -23.32 -6.01
CA THR A 65 5.84 -22.20 -5.09
C THR A 65 5.17 -20.94 -5.61
N ASP A 66 4.30 -20.34 -4.79
CA ASP A 66 3.63 -19.09 -5.11
C ASP A 66 4.40 -17.87 -4.58
N PHE A 67 4.16 -16.71 -5.18
CA PHE A 67 4.45 -15.45 -4.52
C PHE A 67 3.56 -15.29 -3.29
N PRO A 68 4.01 -14.54 -2.26
CA PRO A 68 3.13 -14.16 -1.16
C PRO A 68 1.82 -13.55 -1.68
N TYR A 69 0.69 -14.02 -1.13
CA TYR A 69 -0.61 -13.57 -1.58
C TYR A 69 -0.84 -12.10 -1.23
N ALA A 70 -1.25 -11.31 -2.20
CA ALA A 70 -1.69 -9.94 -2.02
C ALA A 70 -3.14 -9.80 -2.49
N GLN A 71 -4.00 -9.30 -1.60
CA GLN A 71 -5.43 -9.14 -1.89
C GLN A 71 -5.66 -7.99 -2.89
N ASN A 72 -6.72 -8.09 -3.70
CA ASN A 72 -7.24 -6.97 -4.49
C ASN A 72 -7.64 -5.84 -3.53
N LYS A 73 -7.08 -4.65 -3.72
CA LYS A 73 -7.25 -3.55 -2.78
C LYS A 73 -8.71 -3.07 -2.66
N ASN A 74 -9.49 -3.08 -3.74
CA ASN A 74 -10.92 -2.74 -3.70
C ASN A 74 -11.74 -3.81 -2.97
N PHE A 75 -11.43 -5.08 -3.20
CA PHE A 75 -12.08 -6.19 -2.51
C PHE A 75 -11.78 -6.16 -1.01
N TYR A 76 -10.50 -5.99 -0.63
CA TYR A 76 -10.09 -5.83 0.76
C TYR A 76 -10.81 -4.67 1.45
N TYR A 77 -10.85 -3.51 0.80
CA TYR A 77 -11.52 -2.30 1.31
C TYR A 77 -13.00 -2.53 1.64
N LEU A 78 -13.68 -3.38 0.85
CA LEU A 78 -15.09 -3.68 1.02
C LEU A 78 -15.37 -4.85 1.97
N THR A 79 -14.41 -5.75 2.20
CA THR A 79 -14.68 -7.03 2.91
C THR A 79 -13.81 -7.30 4.11
N GLY A 80 -12.58 -6.80 4.16
CA GLY A 80 -11.57 -7.18 5.12
C GLY A 80 -11.10 -8.65 5.00
N LEU A 81 -11.47 -9.35 3.93
CA LEU A 81 -11.04 -10.72 3.68
C LEU A 81 -9.70 -10.72 2.97
N GLU A 82 -8.73 -11.43 3.53
CA GLU A 82 -7.37 -11.57 2.99
C GLU A 82 -7.13 -12.92 2.31
N GLU A 83 -8.20 -13.70 2.10
CA GLU A 83 -8.13 -15.00 1.43
C GLU A 83 -8.49 -14.90 -0.06
N PRO A 84 -7.91 -15.76 -0.92
CA PRO A 84 -8.21 -15.81 -2.35
C PRO A 84 -9.58 -16.44 -2.64
N ASN A 85 -9.89 -16.54 -3.93
CA ASN A 85 -11.04 -17.32 -4.44
C ASN A 85 -12.40 -16.86 -3.93
N ALA A 86 -12.59 -15.55 -3.81
CA ALA A 86 -13.82 -14.95 -3.33
C ALA A 86 -14.38 -13.90 -4.31
N VAL A 87 -15.72 -13.69 -4.23
CA VAL A 87 -16.41 -12.61 -4.96
C VAL A 87 -17.51 -12.03 -4.07
N LEU A 88 -17.53 -10.69 -4.00
CA LEU A 88 -18.57 -9.89 -3.33
C LEU A 88 -19.57 -9.39 -4.38
N VAL A 89 -20.85 -9.55 -4.08
CA VAL A 89 -21.96 -9.09 -4.91
C VAL A 89 -22.83 -8.12 -4.11
N LEU A 90 -23.05 -6.93 -4.63
CA LEU A 90 -23.80 -5.86 -3.99
C LEU A 90 -24.97 -5.40 -4.86
N PHE A 91 -26.12 -5.22 -4.25
CA PHE A 91 -27.32 -4.65 -4.88
C PHE A 91 -27.81 -3.44 -4.10
N LYS A 92 -28.39 -2.47 -4.79
CA LYS A 92 -29.02 -1.33 -4.13
C LYS A 92 -30.32 -1.71 -3.45
N GLN A 93 -31.11 -2.58 -4.07
CA GLN A 93 -32.39 -3.09 -3.56
C GLN A 93 -32.23 -4.56 -3.15
N PRO A 94 -33.01 -5.05 -2.17
CA PRO A 94 -32.98 -6.44 -1.79
C PRO A 94 -33.34 -7.38 -2.96
N VAL A 95 -32.55 -8.43 -3.13
CA VAL A 95 -32.76 -9.52 -4.07
C VAL A 95 -32.70 -10.86 -3.35
N SER A 96 -33.32 -11.89 -3.95
CA SER A 96 -33.21 -13.26 -3.41
C SER A 96 -32.21 -14.05 -4.23
N LEU A 97 -31.14 -14.52 -3.55
CA LEU A 97 -30.10 -15.41 -4.11
C LEU A 97 -29.97 -16.65 -3.24
N LEU A 98 -30.03 -17.82 -3.85
CA LEU A 98 -29.83 -19.11 -3.17
C LEU A 98 -30.68 -19.26 -1.88
N GLY A 99 -31.93 -18.77 -1.95
CA GLY A 99 -32.87 -18.88 -0.81
C GLY A 99 -32.70 -17.83 0.29
N LYS A 100 -31.76 -16.92 0.18
CA LYS A 100 -31.58 -15.80 1.10
C LYS A 100 -31.89 -14.47 0.42
N THR A 101 -32.50 -13.55 1.17
CA THR A 101 -32.85 -12.20 0.68
C THR A 101 -31.98 -11.16 1.33
N GLY A 102 -31.41 -10.24 0.54
CA GLY A 102 -30.55 -9.16 1.03
C GLY A 102 -29.99 -8.28 -0.09
N THR A 103 -29.12 -7.37 0.29
CA THR A 103 -28.42 -6.46 -0.62
C THR A 103 -26.92 -6.76 -0.75
N GLU A 104 -26.40 -7.69 0.05
CA GLU A 104 -24.97 -8.05 0.09
C GLU A 104 -24.85 -9.56 0.14
N PHE A 105 -24.03 -10.13 -0.72
CA PHE A 105 -23.74 -11.54 -0.81
C PHE A 105 -22.25 -11.72 -1.06
N ILE A 106 -21.63 -12.67 -0.37
CA ILE A 106 -20.22 -13.00 -0.61
C ILE A 106 -20.08 -14.50 -0.79
N PHE A 107 -19.25 -14.87 -1.75
CA PHE A 107 -18.90 -16.24 -2.05
C PHE A 107 -17.40 -16.40 -1.74
N ILE A 108 -17.07 -17.32 -0.84
CA ILE A 108 -15.71 -17.54 -0.33
C ILE A 108 -15.31 -19.00 -0.43
N GLN A 109 -14.05 -19.30 -0.27
CA GLN A 109 -13.60 -20.69 -0.22
C GLN A 109 -14.12 -21.38 1.05
N ASN A 110 -14.47 -22.66 0.90
CA ASN A 110 -14.83 -23.48 2.05
C ASN A 110 -13.59 -23.88 2.84
N ARG A 111 -13.78 -24.24 4.12
CA ARG A 111 -12.73 -24.90 4.89
C ARG A 111 -12.41 -26.28 4.29
N ASP A 112 -11.14 -26.57 4.20
CA ASP A 112 -10.64 -27.87 3.76
C ASP A 112 -9.50 -28.29 4.70
N PRO A 113 -9.74 -29.20 5.65
CA PRO A 113 -8.73 -29.62 6.61
C PRO A 113 -7.46 -30.19 5.96
N PHE A 114 -7.56 -30.77 4.76
CA PHE A 114 -6.39 -31.26 4.04
C PHE A 114 -5.55 -30.11 3.49
N LYS A 115 -6.18 -29.10 2.91
CA LYS A 115 -5.47 -27.87 2.44
C LYS A 115 -4.89 -27.09 3.62
N GLU A 116 -5.62 -27.02 4.75
CA GLU A 116 -5.16 -26.33 5.97
C GLU A 116 -3.85 -26.91 6.53
N LEU A 117 -3.53 -28.18 6.25
CA LEU A 117 -2.22 -28.77 6.59
C LEU A 117 -1.06 -28.13 5.80
N TRP A 118 -1.33 -27.62 4.61
CA TRP A 118 -0.33 -27.05 3.70
C TRP A 118 -0.26 -25.53 3.76
N THR A 119 -1.39 -24.85 3.89
CA THR A 119 -1.48 -23.39 3.70
C THR A 119 -1.88 -22.64 4.97
N GLY A 120 -2.12 -23.34 6.07
CA GLY A 120 -2.65 -22.77 7.30
C GLY A 120 -4.19 -22.70 7.32
N LYS A 121 -4.72 -22.19 8.41
CA LYS A 121 -6.16 -22.16 8.70
C LYS A 121 -6.90 -21.28 7.69
N ILE A 122 -8.00 -21.81 7.15
CA ILE A 122 -8.95 -21.10 6.28
C ILE A 122 -10.15 -20.67 7.13
N LEU A 123 -10.61 -19.42 6.99
CA LEU A 123 -11.73 -18.87 7.78
C LEU A 123 -13.03 -19.66 7.57
N GLY A 124 -13.35 -19.94 6.31
CA GLY A 124 -14.64 -20.51 5.93
C GLY A 124 -15.83 -19.61 6.31
N ILE A 125 -17.04 -20.13 6.17
CA ILE A 125 -18.28 -19.34 6.39
C ILE A 125 -18.37 -18.81 7.83
N ASP A 126 -18.13 -19.64 8.83
CA ASP A 126 -18.34 -19.27 10.23
C ASP A 126 -17.27 -18.30 10.72
N GLY A 127 -15.99 -18.55 10.40
CA GLY A 127 -14.90 -17.63 10.77
C GLY A 127 -15.04 -16.28 10.08
N PHE A 128 -15.44 -16.26 8.80
CA PHE A 128 -15.65 -15.00 8.10
C PHE A 128 -16.92 -14.27 8.59
N ARG A 129 -17.99 -14.99 8.95
CA ARG A 129 -19.18 -14.39 9.58
C ARG A 129 -18.83 -13.71 10.90
N GLU A 130 -18.03 -14.37 11.72
CA GLU A 130 -17.58 -13.81 13.00
C GLU A 130 -16.74 -12.52 12.77
N LYS A 131 -15.81 -12.54 11.81
CA LYS A 131 -14.94 -11.40 11.47
C LYS A 131 -15.73 -10.26 10.85
N SER A 132 -16.56 -10.51 9.83
CA SER A 132 -17.18 -9.49 8.97
C SER A 132 -18.56 -9.02 9.41
N LYS A 133 -19.26 -9.82 10.25
CA LYS A 133 -20.68 -9.66 10.63
C LYS A 133 -21.64 -9.72 9.42
N MET A 134 -21.20 -10.26 8.27
CA MET A 134 -22.07 -10.48 7.11
C MET A 134 -22.94 -11.73 7.32
N GLU A 135 -24.19 -11.68 6.82
CA GLU A 135 -25.17 -12.77 6.97
C GLU A 135 -25.23 -13.70 5.75
N ASN A 136 -25.19 -13.13 4.53
CA ASN A 136 -25.34 -13.88 3.29
C ASN A 136 -23.97 -14.32 2.75
N ILE A 137 -23.42 -15.35 3.35
CA ILE A 137 -22.14 -15.95 2.98
C ILE A 137 -22.41 -17.33 2.41
N PHE A 138 -21.76 -17.65 1.28
CA PHE A 138 -21.85 -18.90 0.55
C PHE A 138 -20.49 -19.44 0.19
N ILE A 139 -20.37 -20.71 -0.14
CA ILE A 139 -19.15 -21.27 -0.71
C ILE A 139 -19.05 -20.92 -2.20
N ASN A 140 -17.83 -20.74 -2.69
CA ASN A 140 -17.58 -20.25 -4.05
C ASN A 140 -18.00 -21.25 -5.15
N GLU A 141 -18.16 -22.53 -4.83
CA GLU A 141 -18.73 -23.58 -5.69
C GLU A 141 -20.23 -23.35 -5.99
N GLU A 142 -20.93 -22.62 -5.14
CA GLU A 142 -22.34 -22.26 -5.33
C GLU A 142 -22.50 -21.10 -6.32
N PHE A 143 -21.42 -20.39 -6.66
CA PHE A 143 -21.46 -19.29 -7.64
C PHE A 143 -21.53 -19.85 -9.06
N LYS A 144 -22.76 -19.89 -9.61
CA LYS A 144 -23.07 -20.43 -10.95
C LYS A 144 -23.78 -19.38 -11.81
N ALA A 145 -23.95 -19.66 -13.08
CA ALA A 145 -24.64 -18.77 -14.00
C ALA A 145 -26.10 -18.45 -13.55
N SER A 146 -26.77 -19.40 -12.90
CA SER A 146 -28.12 -19.22 -12.34
C SER A 146 -28.16 -18.38 -11.06
N THR A 147 -27.02 -18.08 -10.46
CA THR A 147 -26.95 -17.35 -9.18
C THR A 147 -27.37 -15.90 -9.32
N LEU A 148 -26.97 -15.22 -10.40
CA LEU A 148 -27.26 -13.80 -10.59
C LEU A 148 -28.53 -13.56 -11.42
N PRO A 149 -29.49 -12.72 -10.96
CA PRO A 149 -30.74 -12.45 -11.66
C PRO A 149 -30.53 -11.46 -12.84
N MET A 150 -29.67 -11.82 -13.81
CA MET A 150 -29.21 -10.93 -14.87
C MET A 150 -30.32 -10.32 -15.73
N ALA A 151 -31.46 -10.98 -15.88
CA ALA A 151 -32.59 -10.43 -16.64
C ALA A 151 -33.08 -9.10 -16.05
N GLY A 152 -33.13 -8.98 -14.73
CA GLY A 152 -33.58 -7.76 -14.02
C GLY A 152 -32.50 -6.70 -13.83
N ILE A 153 -31.23 -6.98 -14.16
CA ILE A 153 -30.10 -6.06 -13.98
C ILE A 153 -29.99 -5.13 -15.18
N ASP A 154 -29.75 -3.84 -14.97
CA ASP A 154 -29.52 -2.85 -16.04
C ASP A 154 -28.02 -2.61 -16.30
N SER A 155 -27.16 -2.69 -15.29
CA SER A 155 -25.73 -2.42 -15.39
C SER A 155 -24.91 -3.20 -14.37
N VAL A 156 -23.66 -3.50 -14.74
CA VAL A 156 -22.68 -4.19 -13.87
C VAL A 156 -21.56 -3.23 -13.49
N PHE A 157 -21.43 -2.95 -12.21
CA PHE A 157 -20.36 -2.13 -11.64
C PHE A 157 -19.21 -3.05 -11.22
N SER A 158 -18.15 -3.08 -12.02
CA SER A 158 -17.00 -3.93 -11.74
C SER A 158 -15.74 -3.46 -12.48
N LEU A 159 -14.57 -3.82 -11.94
CA LEU A 159 -13.25 -3.55 -12.52
C LEU A 159 -12.50 -4.83 -12.92
N PHE A 160 -13.09 -6.03 -12.78
CA PHE A 160 -12.41 -7.31 -12.93
C PHE A 160 -11.64 -7.49 -14.26
N ARG A 161 -12.09 -6.84 -15.33
CA ARG A 161 -11.41 -6.88 -16.64
C ARG A 161 -10.14 -6.04 -16.67
N THR A 162 -10.08 -4.94 -15.91
CA THR A 162 -8.90 -4.05 -15.83
C THR A 162 -7.94 -4.46 -14.71
N GLU A 163 -8.43 -5.12 -13.67
CA GLU A 163 -7.63 -5.64 -12.56
C GLU A 163 -6.90 -6.95 -12.92
N GLY A 164 -7.02 -7.42 -14.16
CA GLY A 164 -6.35 -8.64 -14.64
C GLY A 164 -6.87 -9.93 -14.00
N ILE A 165 -8.02 -9.87 -13.32
CA ILE A 165 -8.63 -11.03 -12.64
C ILE A 165 -9.17 -12.04 -13.64
N PHE A 166 -9.69 -11.56 -14.78
CA PHE A 166 -10.18 -12.41 -15.84
C PHE A 166 -9.05 -12.72 -16.84
N ASN A 167 -8.62 -13.97 -16.87
CA ASN A 167 -7.72 -14.48 -17.88
C ASN A 167 -8.38 -15.69 -18.58
N LYS A 168 -8.82 -15.50 -19.83
CA LYS A 168 -9.47 -16.54 -20.64
C LYS A 168 -8.60 -17.79 -20.90
N TYR A 169 -7.29 -17.68 -20.64
CA TYR A 169 -6.33 -18.77 -20.81
C TYR A 169 -6.02 -19.51 -19.50
N LYS A 170 -6.49 -19.03 -18.34
CA LYS A 170 -6.36 -19.76 -17.08
C LYS A 170 -7.28 -20.97 -17.04
N SER A 171 -6.84 -22.01 -16.35
CA SER A 171 -7.62 -23.23 -16.15
C SER A 171 -9.00 -22.94 -15.56
N LYS A 172 -10.02 -23.64 -16.05
CA LYS A 172 -11.38 -23.63 -15.45
C LYS A 172 -11.38 -24.23 -14.03
N GLU A 173 -10.29 -24.85 -13.63
CA GLU A 173 -10.10 -25.43 -12.30
C GLU A 173 -9.78 -24.34 -11.24
N ASP A 174 -9.22 -23.17 -11.66
CA ASP A 174 -9.03 -22.03 -10.76
C ASP A 174 -10.38 -21.41 -10.38
N PRO A 175 -10.78 -21.45 -9.09
CA PRO A 175 -12.12 -21.01 -8.67
C PRO A 175 -12.39 -19.53 -8.99
N LEU A 176 -11.40 -18.66 -8.86
CA LEU A 176 -11.54 -17.23 -9.17
C LEU A 176 -11.79 -17.01 -10.67
N SER A 177 -11.00 -17.65 -11.54
CA SER A 177 -11.16 -17.58 -12.99
C SER A 177 -12.49 -18.14 -13.45
N ARG A 178 -12.98 -19.22 -12.81
CA ARG A 178 -14.31 -19.79 -13.07
C ARG A 178 -15.42 -18.78 -12.75
N MET A 179 -15.37 -18.16 -11.56
CA MET A 179 -16.37 -17.17 -11.16
C MET A 179 -16.35 -15.91 -12.07
N ALA A 180 -15.16 -15.41 -12.39
CA ALA A 180 -14.99 -14.27 -13.30
C ALA A 180 -15.46 -14.61 -14.72
N GLY A 181 -15.16 -15.81 -15.24
CA GLY A 181 -15.65 -16.30 -16.51
C GLY A 181 -17.18 -16.47 -16.56
N THR A 182 -17.78 -16.88 -15.45
CA THR A 182 -19.24 -16.94 -15.30
C THR A 182 -19.85 -15.53 -15.44
N VAL A 183 -19.31 -14.53 -14.75
CA VAL A 183 -19.77 -13.13 -14.85
C VAL A 183 -19.58 -12.59 -16.26
N ASP A 184 -18.43 -12.81 -16.89
CA ASP A 184 -18.15 -12.35 -18.25
C ASP A 184 -19.11 -12.96 -19.28
N SER A 185 -19.40 -14.26 -19.15
CA SER A 185 -20.38 -14.96 -19.99
C SER A 185 -21.81 -14.40 -19.81
N LEU A 186 -22.22 -14.14 -18.56
CA LEU A 186 -23.53 -13.57 -18.25
C LEU A 186 -23.66 -12.14 -18.81
N ILE A 187 -22.65 -11.30 -18.65
CA ILE A 187 -22.60 -9.94 -19.23
C ILE A 187 -22.77 -10.01 -20.74
N THR A 188 -22.06 -10.91 -21.39
CA THR A 188 -22.11 -11.09 -22.85
C THR A 188 -23.48 -11.60 -23.31
N THR A 189 -24.00 -12.67 -22.68
CA THR A 189 -25.28 -13.28 -23.02
C THR A 189 -26.46 -12.32 -22.87
N PHE A 190 -26.48 -11.58 -21.76
CA PHE A 190 -27.56 -10.60 -21.48
C PHE A 190 -27.25 -9.20 -21.99
N LYS A 191 -26.12 -9.01 -22.71
CA LYS A 191 -25.69 -7.72 -23.30
C LYS A 191 -25.71 -6.56 -22.30
N LYS A 192 -25.23 -6.81 -21.07
CA LYS A 192 -25.24 -5.80 -19.99
C LYS A 192 -24.04 -4.86 -20.10
N PRO A 193 -24.24 -3.53 -19.95
CA PRO A 193 -23.13 -2.60 -19.89
C PRO A 193 -22.32 -2.79 -18.61
N VAL A 194 -20.99 -2.71 -18.73
CA VAL A 194 -20.09 -2.66 -17.58
C VAL A 194 -19.73 -1.22 -17.27
N ALA A 195 -20.19 -0.73 -16.13
CA ALA A 195 -20.04 0.66 -15.67
C ALA A 195 -18.66 0.90 -15.04
N MET A 196 -17.59 0.58 -15.77
CA MET A 196 -16.19 0.64 -15.29
C MET A 196 -15.81 2.02 -14.76
N ARG A 197 -16.07 3.07 -15.54
CA ARG A 197 -15.74 4.46 -15.16
C ARG A 197 -16.49 4.90 -13.90
N SER A 198 -17.76 4.51 -13.77
CA SER A 198 -18.55 4.81 -12.56
C SER A 198 -17.97 4.07 -11.34
N THR A 199 -17.61 2.79 -11.50
CA THR A 199 -16.97 2.00 -10.43
C THR A 199 -15.64 2.63 -10.00
N MET A 200 -14.79 3.03 -10.94
CA MET A 200 -13.53 3.74 -10.63
C MET A 200 -13.79 5.04 -9.87
N ASN A 201 -14.79 5.83 -10.27
CA ASN A 201 -15.14 7.07 -9.59
C ASN A 201 -15.63 6.81 -8.17
N ILE A 202 -16.51 5.80 -7.97
CA ILE A 202 -16.98 5.40 -6.64
C ILE A 202 -15.80 5.02 -5.73
N MET A 203 -14.92 4.17 -6.21
CA MET A 203 -13.76 3.74 -5.41
C MET A 203 -12.78 4.88 -5.14
N ARG A 204 -12.54 5.77 -6.13
CA ARG A 204 -11.74 6.98 -5.95
C ARG A 204 -12.30 7.88 -4.86
N ASP A 205 -13.59 8.15 -4.89
CA ASP A 205 -14.24 9.08 -3.96
C ASP A 205 -14.26 8.50 -2.53
N LEU A 206 -14.38 7.18 -2.38
CA LEU A 206 -14.34 6.49 -1.09
C LEU A 206 -12.92 6.36 -0.53
N ARG A 207 -11.95 5.90 -1.35
CA ARG A 207 -10.56 5.66 -0.92
C ARG A 207 -9.74 6.94 -0.80
N GLY A 208 -10.13 7.99 -1.55
CA GLY A 208 -9.41 9.26 -1.57
C GLY A 208 -9.48 10.03 -0.26
N ILE A 209 -10.58 9.94 0.48
CA ILE A 209 -10.77 10.59 1.78
C ILE A 209 -10.67 9.51 2.87
N LYS A 210 -9.57 9.54 3.62
CA LYS A 210 -9.28 8.54 4.63
C LYS A 210 -10.09 8.76 5.90
N THR A 211 -10.60 7.66 6.46
CA THR A 211 -11.20 7.64 7.79
C THR A 211 -10.13 7.64 8.88
N ALA A 212 -10.52 7.82 10.13
CA ALA A 212 -9.59 7.77 11.27
C ALA A 212 -8.91 6.40 11.42
N GLU A 213 -9.62 5.30 11.11
CA GLU A 213 -9.04 3.95 11.14
C GLU A 213 -7.94 3.81 10.07
N GLU A 214 -8.19 4.26 8.83
CA GLU A 214 -7.21 4.24 7.74
C GLU A 214 -5.97 5.09 8.07
N ILE A 215 -6.17 6.29 8.61
CA ILE A 215 -5.06 7.17 9.03
C ILE A 215 -4.20 6.50 10.11
N THR A 216 -4.80 5.72 11.01
CA THR A 216 -4.06 4.99 12.04
C THR A 216 -3.11 3.97 11.42
N LEU A 217 -3.57 3.23 10.39
CA LEU A 217 -2.75 2.23 9.70
C LEU A 217 -1.64 2.88 8.85
N ILE A 218 -1.96 3.98 8.13
CA ILE A 218 -0.94 4.72 7.36
C ILE A 218 0.14 5.29 8.30
N LYS A 219 -0.25 5.90 9.43
CA LYS A 219 0.70 6.38 10.44
C LYS A 219 1.57 5.25 11.01
N LYS A 220 1.01 4.05 11.18
CA LYS A 220 1.77 2.88 11.61
C LYS A 220 2.79 2.47 10.56
N ALA A 221 2.40 2.38 9.28
CA ALA A 221 3.30 2.09 8.16
C ALA A 221 4.42 3.14 8.07
N ALA A 222 4.10 4.44 8.17
CA ALA A 222 5.07 5.53 8.18
C ALA A 222 6.03 5.42 9.37
N SER A 223 5.53 5.11 10.58
CA SER A 223 6.38 4.94 11.77
C SER A 223 7.38 3.79 11.63
N ILE A 224 6.96 2.68 11.04
CA ILE A 224 7.82 1.53 10.74
C ILE A 224 8.89 1.91 9.71
N SER A 225 8.52 2.65 8.66
CA SER A 225 9.43 3.14 7.63
C SER A 225 10.50 4.07 8.22
N VAL A 226 10.09 4.96 9.11
CA VAL A 226 11.01 5.86 9.87
C VAL A 226 12.09 5.09 10.62
N LEU A 227 11.75 3.96 11.27
CA LEU A 227 12.76 3.13 11.97
C LEU A 227 13.81 2.61 10.99
N GLY A 228 13.39 2.11 9.83
CA GLY A 228 14.29 1.62 8.78
C GLY A 228 15.21 2.71 8.24
N HIS A 229 14.67 3.86 7.85
CA HIS A 229 15.46 5.00 7.37
C HIS A 229 16.48 5.49 8.39
N ASN A 230 16.07 5.61 9.64
CA ASN A 230 16.97 6.05 10.72
C ASN A 230 18.11 5.07 10.96
N ASP A 231 17.87 3.75 10.82
CA ASP A 231 18.93 2.76 11.00
C ASP A 231 19.85 2.67 9.77
N VAL A 232 19.34 2.85 8.56
CA VAL A 232 20.17 2.99 7.34
C VAL A 232 21.10 4.20 7.47
N MET A 233 20.61 5.36 7.94
CA MET A 233 21.45 6.56 8.16
C MET A 233 22.61 6.30 9.15
N ARG A 234 22.40 5.47 10.18
CA ARG A 234 23.43 5.09 11.17
C ARG A 234 24.38 4.03 10.66
N SER A 235 23.94 3.22 9.71
CA SER A 235 24.63 1.97 9.34
C SER A 235 25.43 2.05 8.07
N ILE A 236 24.97 2.88 7.10
CA ILE A 236 25.56 2.94 5.76
C ILE A 236 26.99 3.46 5.82
N LYS A 237 27.87 2.80 5.05
CA LYS A 237 29.27 3.20 4.91
C LYS A 237 29.84 2.74 3.58
N PRO A 238 30.89 3.39 3.09
CA PRO A 238 31.62 2.95 1.89
C PRO A 238 32.05 1.48 2.01
N GLY A 239 31.94 0.74 0.90
CA GLY A 239 32.22 -0.71 0.82
C GLY A 239 30.98 -1.58 0.98
N MET A 240 29.89 -1.07 1.52
CA MET A 240 28.60 -1.79 1.55
C MET A 240 28.00 -1.86 0.13
N LYS A 241 27.11 -2.85 -0.06
CA LYS A 241 26.30 -2.97 -1.27
C LYS A 241 24.93 -2.30 -1.04
N GLU A 242 24.31 -1.81 -2.09
CA GLU A 242 22.97 -1.21 -2.07
C GLU A 242 21.93 -2.15 -1.45
N PHE A 243 21.97 -3.47 -1.75
CA PHE A 243 21.07 -4.46 -1.14
C PHE A 243 21.27 -4.63 0.39
N GLN A 244 22.41 -4.24 0.94
CA GLN A 244 22.60 -4.27 2.40
C GLN A 244 21.84 -3.12 3.08
N ALA A 245 21.69 -1.97 2.41
CA ALA A 245 20.79 -0.91 2.87
C ALA A 245 19.33 -1.38 2.81
N GLN A 246 18.94 -2.04 1.70
CA GLN A 246 17.61 -2.69 1.57
C GLN A 246 17.36 -3.68 2.71
N ALA A 247 18.30 -4.57 2.99
CA ALA A 247 18.15 -5.58 4.04
C ALA A 247 17.97 -4.97 5.44
N ILE A 248 18.65 -3.86 5.74
CA ILE A 248 18.46 -3.11 6.99
C ILE A 248 17.04 -2.53 7.04
N MET A 249 16.58 -1.92 5.95
CA MET A 249 15.25 -1.33 5.84
C MET A 249 14.14 -2.37 6.06
N GLU A 250 14.17 -3.45 5.27
CA GLU A 250 13.17 -4.51 5.29
C GLU A 250 13.19 -5.35 6.57
N TYR A 251 14.36 -5.43 7.27
CA TYR A 251 14.42 -5.98 8.63
C TYR A 251 13.48 -5.21 9.56
N HIS A 252 13.55 -3.87 9.55
CA HIS A 252 12.67 -3.06 10.39
C HIS A 252 11.21 -3.22 10.00
N PHE A 253 10.90 -3.34 8.70
CA PHE A 253 9.54 -3.58 8.25
C PHE A 253 9.01 -4.88 8.85
N LYS A 254 9.71 -5.98 8.62
CA LYS A 254 9.26 -7.31 9.06
C LYS A 254 9.25 -7.46 10.58
N ASN A 255 10.27 -6.92 11.26
CA ASN A 255 10.39 -6.99 12.72
C ASN A 255 9.30 -6.19 13.47
N ASN A 256 8.64 -5.24 12.79
CA ASN A 256 7.57 -4.42 13.37
C ASN A 256 6.17 -4.76 12.82
N GLY A 257 6.02 -5.94 12.19
CA GLY A 257 4.73 -6.50 11.79
C GLY A 257 4.24 -6.10 10.41
N SER A 258 5.05 -5.40 9.60
CA SER A 258 4.72 -5.14 8.20
C SER A 258 4.67 -6.47 7.42
N GLU A 259 3.61 -6.68 6.66
CA GLU A 259 3.46 -7.86 5.84
C GLU A 259 4.37 -7.81 4.61
N PHE A 260 4.47 -6.62 3.98
CA PHE A 260 5.22 -6.37 2.76
C PHE A 260 5.93 -5.01 2.79
N PRO A 261 7.01 -4.81 2.01
CA PRO A 261 7.34 -3.48 1.51
C PRO A 261 6.15 -2.94 0.70
N GLY A 262 5.83 -1.66 0.84
CA GLY A 262 4.72 -1.03 0.11
C GLY A 262 4.91 -1.04 -1.41
N TYR A 263 6.18 -1.08 -1.83
CA TYR A 263 6.65 -1.16 -3.22
C TYR A 263 8.06 -1.74 -3.27
N GLY A 264 8.62 -1.96 -4.47
CA GLY A 264 10.00 -2.44 -4.61
C GLY A 264 11.00 -1.45 -4.03
N SER A 265 11.71 -1.85 -2.99
CA SER A 265 12.69 -1.00 -2.29
C SER A 265 13.77 -0.46 -3.24
N ILE A 266 13.91 0.86 -3.32
CA ILE A 266 14.87 1.57 -4.15
C ILE A 266 16.05 2.01 -3.28
N ASN A 267 17.27 1.56 -3.62
CA ASN A 267 18.50 1.98 -2.94
C ASN A 267 19.59 2.25 -3.98
N GLY A 268 19.56 3.45 -4.55
CA GLY A 268 20.48 3.86 -5.62
C GLY A 268 21.62 4.73 -5.12
N SER A 269 22.88 4.34 -5.40
CA SER A 269 24.05 5.14 -5.06
C SER A 269 24.67 5.82 -6.29
N ALA A 270 25.11 7.08 -6.12
CA ALA A 270 25.71 7.94 -7.17
C ALA A 270 24.86 7.95 -8.46
N GLU A 271 25.37 7.43 -9.61
CA GLU A 271 24.65 7.39 -10.89
C GLU A 271 23.32 6.64 -10.82
N ASN A 272 23.19 5.59 -9.97
CA ASN A 272 21.96 4.83 -9.79
C ASN A 272 20.87 5.67 -9.11
N ALA A 273 21.23 6.66 -8.30
CA ALA A 273 20.29 7.62 -7.72
C ALA A 273 19.61 8.51 -8.78
N CYS A 274 20.14 8.56 -10.01
CA CYS A 274 19.51 9.26 -11.14
C CYS A 274 18.50 8.40 -11.89
N VAL A 275 18.28 7.12 -11.50
CA VAL A 275 17.27 6.21 -12.05
C VAL A 275 16.09 6.16 -11.08
N LEU A 276 14.94 6.68 -11.49
CA LEU A 276 13.81 6.98 -10.58
C LEU A 276 13.29 5.75 -9.81
N HIS A 277 13.12 4.60 -10.49
CA HIS A 277 12.67 3.34 -9.90
C HIS A 277 13.76 2.26 -9.95
N TYR A 278 14.93 2.57 -9.37
CA TYR A 278 16.07 1.65 -9.36
C TYR A 278 15.92 0.59 -8.27
N VAL A 279 15.49 -0.60 -8.63
CA VAL A 279 15.25 -1.72 -7.69
C VAL A 279 16.31 -2.82 -7.77
N THR A 280 17.35 -2.66 -8.59
CA THR A 280 18.41 -3.67 -8.76
C THR A 280 19.30 -3.81 -7.53
N ASN A 281 19.67 -2.69 -6.91
CA ASN A 281 20.36 -2.57 -5.61
C ASN A 281 21.65 -3.41 -5.49
N LEU A 282 22.49 -3.50 -6.54
CA LEU A 282 23.65 -4.39 -6.57
C LEU A 282 25.01 -3.70 -6.46
N LYS A 283 25.07 -2.39 -6.67
CA LYS A 283 26.32 -1.64 -6.71
C LYS A 283 27.00 -1.58 -5.35
N THR A 284 28.35 -1.54 -5.37
CA THR A 284 29.15 -1.19 -4.19
C THR A 284 29.19 0.32 -4.02
N ILE A 285 28.74 0.79 -2.87
CA ILE A 285 28.70 2.19 -2.48
C ILE A 285 30.14 2.65 -2.19
N LYS A 286 30.57 3.76 -2.80
CA LYS A 286 31.91 4.28 -2.67
C LYS A 286 31.98 5.46 -1.70
N ASN A 287 33.18 5.79 -1.26
CA ASN A 287 33.40 7.00 -0.47
C ASN A 287 33.05 8.25 -1.31
N GLY A 288 32.23 9.12 -0.75
CA GLY A 288 31.71 10.32 -1.43
C GLY A 288 30.42 10.11 -2.23
N ASP A 289 29.91 8.87 -2.37
CA ASP A 289 28.60 8.64 -2.96
C ASP A 289 27.47 9.14 -2.03
N LEU A 290 26.39 9.64 -2.64
CA LEU A 290 25.07 9.68 -1.98
C LEU A 290 24.38 8.35 -2.18
N LEU A 291 23.61 7.92 -1.19
CA LEU A 291 22.63 6.86 -1.31
C LEU A 291 21.22 7.47 -1.24
N LEU A 292 20.46 7.34 -2.30
CA LEU A 292 19.03 7.61 -2.33
C LEU A 292 18.32 6.31 -1.94
N SER A 293 17.64 6.32 -0.79
CA SER A 293 16.78 5.22 -0.32
C SER A 293 15.33 5.68 -0.38
N ASP A 294 14.53 5.00 -1.20
CA ASP A 294 13.10 5.19 -1.35
C ASP A 294 12.43 3.86 -1.05
N CYS A 295 11.97 3.73 0.20
CA CYS A 295 11.50 2.47 0.77
C CYS A 295 10.49 2.76 1.87
N ALA A 296 9.36 2.05 1.84
CA ALA A 296 8.41 2.13 2.94
C ALA A 296 7.70 0.80 3.19
N ALA A 297 7.12 0.67 4.38
CA ALA A 297 6.38 -0.48 4.85
C ALA A 297 4.92 -0.42 4.38
N GLU A 298 4.33 -1.58 4.10
CA GLU A 298 2.89 -1.78 4.06
C GLU A 298 2.45 -2.38 5.42
N TYR A 299 1.41 -1.87 6.03
CA TYR A 299 0.83 -2.38 7.27
C TYR A 299 -0.67 -2.55 7.13
N HIS A 300 -1.14 -3.80 7.25
CA HIS A 300 -2.54 -4.20 7.04
C HIS A 300 -3.13 -3.64 5.74
N GLY A 301 -2.35 -3.73 4.65
CA GLY A 301 -2.73 -3.29 3.31
C GLY A 301 -2.49 -1.81 3.02
N TYR A 302 -2.22 -0.96 4.03
CA TYR A 302 -1.91 0.47 3.85
C TYR A 302 -0.41 0.71 3.79
N THR A 303 0.04 1.46 2.78
CA THR A 303 1.45 1.77 2.62
C THR A 303 1.79 3.18 3.11
N ALA A 304 3.05 3.37 3.49
CA ALA A 304 3.72 4.65 3.53
C ALA A 304 4.54 4.84 2.25
N ASP A 305 5.13 6.02 2.07
CA ASP A 305 6.07 6.34 1.00
C ASP A 305 7.10 7.36 1.49
N VAL A 306 8.36 6.95 1.61
CA VAL A 306 9.39 7.78 2.23
C VAL A 306 10.71 7.66 1.48
N THR A 307 11.22 8.80 1.01
CA THR A 307 12.58 8.88 0.44
C THR A 307 13.50 9.72 1.28
N ARG A 308 14.71 9.23 1.49
CA ARG A 308 15.84 10.01 2.01
C ARG A 308 17.08 9.81 1.14
N THR A 309 17.82 10.90 0.94
CA THR A 309 19.14 10.87 0.28
C THR A 309 20.21 11.24 1.29
N ILE A 310 21.17 10.34 1.49
CA ILE A 310 22.16 10.44 2.57
C ILE A 310 23.60 10.24 2.05
N PRO A 311 24.62 10.89 2.64
CA PRO A 311 26.01 10.69 2.26
C PRO A 311 26.53 9.38 2.86
N ALA A 312 27.09 8.50 2.04
CA ALA A 312 27.56 7.17 2.46
C ALA A 312 28.68 7.22 3.50
N ASN A 313 29.47 8.28 3.53
CA ASN A 313 30.55 8.49 4.51
C ASN A 313 30.14 9.43 5.67
N GLY A 314 28.85 9.74 5.79
CA GLY A 314 28.29 10.60 6.83
C GLY A 314 28.54 12.11 6.63
N LYS A 315 29.07 12.56 5.47
CA LYS A 315 29.35 13.97 5.19
C LYS A 315 29.01 14.33 3.75
N PHE A 316 28.15 15.33 3.55
CA PHE A 316 27.88 15.88 2.24
C PHE A 316 29.09 16.66 1.70
N THR A 317 29.38 16.54 0.39
CA THR A 317 30.25 17.50 -0.30
C THR A 317 29.49 18.81 -0.51
N GLU A 318 30.20 19.90 -0.79
CA GLU A 318 29.55 21.21 -1.03
C GLU A 318 28.58 21.17 -2.22
N ALA A 319 28.93 20.43 -3.29
CA ALA A 319 28.05 20.29 -4.45
C ALA A 319 26.76 19.50 -4.07
N GLN A 320 26.90 18.40 -3.35
CA GLN A 320 25.76 17.60 -2.88
C GLN A 320 24.87 18.40 -1.93
N LYS A 321 25.47 19.10 -0.96
CA LYS A 321 24.76 19.94 0.00
C LYS A 321 23.96 21.05 -0.70
N THR A 322 24.59 21.74 -1.69
CA THR A 322 23.93 22.81 -2.44
C THR A 322 22.67 22.33 -3.15
N LEU A 323 22.72 21.17 -3.84
CA LEU A 323 21.55 20.60 -4.50
C LEU A 323 20.54 20.07 -3.49
N TYR A 324 21.02 19.45 -2.41
CA TYR A 324 20.16 18.91 -1.36
C TYR A 324 19.31 20.02 -0.71
N GLU A 325 19.90 21.17 -0.40
CA GLU A 325 19.18 22.30 0.20
C GLU A 325 18.15 22.90 -0.75
N ILE A 326 18.36 22.84 -2.08
CA ILE A 326 17.33 23.23 -3.07
C ILE A 326 16.15 22.25 -3.02
N VAL A 327 16.43 20.93 -2.99
CA VAL A 327 15.35 19.90 -2.91
C VAL A 327 14.59 20.02 -1.59
N LEU A 328 15.28 20.23 -0.48
CA LEU A 328 14.64 20.43 0.83
C LEU A 328 13.73 21.67 0.84
N ALA A 329 14.21 22.79 0.30
CA ALA A 329 13.39 24.00 0.19
C ALA A 329 12.19 23.81 -0.75
N ALA A 330 12.36 23.02 -1.82
CA ALA A 330 11.26 22.65 -2.72
C ALA A 330 10.21 21.79 -2.03
N GLN A 331 10.65 20.84 -1.18
CA GLN A 331 9.74 20.02 -0.39
C GLN A 331 8.97 20.87 0.63
N ASP A 332 9.65 21.77 1.33
CA ASP A 332 9.00 22.68 2.29
C ASP A 332 7.95 23.57 1.59
N ALA A 333 8.27 24.09 0.38
CA ALA A 333 7.32 24.86 -0.43
C ALA A 333 6.11 24.00 -0.88
N GLY A 334 6.35 22.76 -1.30
CA GLY A 334 5.30 21.79 -1.65
C GLY A 334 4.39 21.48 -0.46
N ILE A 335 4.96 21.19 0.71
CA ILE A 335 4.19 20.92 1.94
C ILE A 335 3.33 22.15 2.33
N ALA A 336 3.89 23.35 2.24
CA ALA A 336 3.14 24.58 2.53
C ALA A 336 1.94 24.80 1.58
N ALA A 337 2.02 24.30 0.35
CA ALA A 337 0.93 24.35 -0.63
C ALA A 337 -0.14 23.26 -0.41
N CYS A 338 0.07 22.29 0.49
CA CYS A 338 -0.88 21.22 0.80
C CYS A 338 -2.04 21.73 1.68
N GLN A 339 -2.91 22.58 1.11
CA GLN A 339 -4.02 23.18 1.84
C GLN A 339 -5.37 22.58 1.41
N ALA A 340 -6.28 22.36 2.35
CA ALA A 340 -7.64 21.94 2.02
C ALA A 340 -8.32 22.98 1.10
N GLY A 341 -8.97 22.51 0.04
CA GLY A 341 -9.57 23.35 -1.00
C GLY A 341 -8.62 23.76 -2.12
N ALA A 342 -7.31 23.51 -2.01
CA ALA A 342 -6.36 23.79 -3.08
C ALA A 342 -6.31 22.66 -4.13
N PRO A 343 -6.06 22.96 -5.41
CA PRO A 343 -5.73 21.95 -6.39
C PRO A 343 -4.40 21.26 -6.06
N MET A 344 -4.33 19.95 -6.21
CA MET A 344 -3.08 19.18 -6.01
C MET A 344 -1.93 19.67 -6.92
N THR A 345 -2.25 20.24 -8.07
CA THR A 345 -1.25 20.87 -8.97
C THR A 345 -0.49 22.04 -8.36
N ASN A 346 -1.03 22.69 -7.30
CA ASN A 346 -0.34 23.76 -6.59
C ASN A 346 0.89 23.25 -5.86
N VAL A 347 0.87 22.00 -5.37
CA VAL A 347 2.01 21.35 -4.71
C VAL A 347 3.17 21.19 -5.70
N ASP A 348 2.89 20.68 -6.91
CA ASP A 348 3.88 20.55 -7.98
C ASP A 348 4.41 21.92 -8.43
N ALA A 349 3.53 22.90 -8.63
CA ALA A 349 3.94 24.23 -9.06
C ALA A 349 4.87 24.92 -8.03
N ALA A 350 4.56 24.81 -6.73
CA ALA A 350 5.37 25.40 -5.67
C ALA A 350 6.78 24.76 -5.60
N ALA A 351 6.86 23.44 -5.62
CA ALA A 351 8.13 22.73 -5.58
C ALA A 351 8.98 22.99 -6.84
N ARG A 352 8.37 22.94 -8.03
CA ARG A 352 9.05 23.21 -9.30
C ARG A 352 9.63 24.62 -9.37
N ALA A 353 8.91 25.63 -8.89
CA ALA A 353 9.39 26.99 -8.88
C ALA A 353 10.72 27.12 -8.11
N VAL A 354 10.85 26.44 -6.97
CA VAL A 354 12.08 26.44 -6.18
C VAL A 354 13.20 25.68 -6.89
N VAL A 355 12.94 24.48 -7.41
CA VAL A 355 13.94 23.68 -8.15
C VAL A 355 14.45 24.44 -9.37
N ASN A 356 13.53 24.96 -10.20
CA ASN A 356 13.90 25.67 -11.43
C ASN A 356 14.78 26.91 -11.13
N THR A 357 14.33 27.73 -10.16
CA THR A 357 15.10 28.93 -9.74
C THR A 357 16.50 28.53 -9.25
N GLY A 358 16.60 27.47 -8.46
CA GLY A 358 17.87 26.95 -7.94
C GLY A 358 18.80 26.48 -9.05
N LEU A 359 18.32 25.67 -9.99
CA LEU A 359 19.10 25.12 -11.10
C LEU A 359 19.57 26.23 -12.09
N ILE A 360 18.70 27.21 -12.36
CA ILE A 360 19.06 28.35 -13.20
C ILE A 360 20.13 29.19 -12.52
N LYS A 361 19.99 29.48 -11.22
CA LYS A 361 20.97 30.24 -10.44
C LYS A 361 22.36 29.58 -10.41
N LEU A 362 22.40 28.24 -10.39
CA LEU A 362 23.65 27.46 -10.41
C LEU A 362 24.24 27.28 -11.81
N GLY A 363 23.56 27.78 -12.87
CA GLY A 363 23.98 27.61 -14.27
C GLY A 363 23.85 26.15 -14.76
N ILE A 364 23.07 25.33 -14.08
CA ILE A 364 22.77 23.91 -14.48
C ILE A 364 21.72 23.92 -15.61
N ALA A 365 20.79 24.84 -15.56
CA ALA A 365 19.77 25.07 -16.59
C ALA A 365 19.74 26.55 -16.96
N LYS A 366 19.35 26.91 -18.20
CA LYS A 366 19.22 28.30 -18.66
C LYS A 366 17.81 28.86 -18.46
N ASN A 367 16.82 27.98 -18.35
CA ASN A 367 15.40 28.33 -18.24
C ASN A 367 14.61 27.15 -17.65
N ASP A 368 13.32 27.33 -17.39
CA ASP A 368 12.41 26.34 -16.80
C ASP A 368 12.28 25.08 -17.66
N MET A 369 12.35 25.21 -19.00
CA MET A 369 12.25 24.06 -19.90
C MET A 369 13.47 23.14 -19.75
N GLU A 370 14.68 23.70 -19.67
CA GLU A 370 15.90 22.93 -19.42
C GLU A 370 15.93 22.36 -18.00
N ALA A 371 15.47 23.11 -17.00
CA ALA A 371 15.37 22.66 -15.62
C ALA A 371 14.47 21.43 -15.45
N ARG A 372 13.40 21.33 -16.24
CA ARG A 372 12.47 20.21 -16.23
C ARG A 372 13.13 18.86 -16.55
N ALA A 373 14.22 18.85 -17.30
CA ALA A 373 14.97 17.64 -17.61
C ALA A 373 15.63 17.03 -16.35
N TYR A 374 15.90 17.83 -15.33
CA TYR A 374 16.52 17.41 -14.07
C TYR A 374 15.51 17.12 -12.95
N PHE A 375 14.22 17.41 -13.17
CA PHE A 375 13.11 17.03 -12.30
C PHE A 375 11.93 16.55 -13.18
N PRO A 376 11.98 15.30 -13.69
CA PRO A 376 11.07 14.83 -14.74
C PRO A 376 9.72 14.28 -14.24
N HIS A 377 9.56 14.00 -12.95
CA HIS A 377 8.33 13.39 -12.38
C HIS A 377 7.45 14.42 -11.65
N GLY A 378 6.25 14.03 -11.24
CA GLY A 378 5.35 14.84 -10.41
C GLY A 378 5.86 14.96 -8.99
N THR A 379 5.44 16.01 -8.28
CA THR A 379 5.86 16.22 -6.88
C THR A 379 5.01 15.43 -5.89
N SER A 380 3.84 14.91 -6.31
CA SER A 380 2.86 14.31 -5.37
C SER A 380 1.96 13.32 -6.07
N HIS A 381 1.59 12.28 -5.34
CA HIS A 381 0.49 11.37 -5.65
C HIS A 381 -0.31 11.04 -4.39
N HIS A 382 -1.52 10.49 -4.55
CA HIS A 382 -2.30 9.97 -3.43
C HIS A 382 -1.67 8.70 -2.88
N LEU A 383 -1.84 8.49 -1.57
CA LEU A 383 -1.29 7.36 -0.83
C LEU A 383 -2.39 6.67 -0.02
N GLY A 384 -2.33 5.36 0.12
CA GLY A 384 -3.29 4.59 0.91
C GLY A 384 -3.12 3.08 0.77
N LEU A 385 -4.15 2.39 0.27
CA LEU A 385 -4.08 0.96 -0.03
C LEU A 385 -3.16 0.64 -1.21
N ASP A 386 -3.02 1.56 -2.14
CA ASP A 386 -1.98 1.52 -3.17
C ASP A 386 -0.97 2.64 -2.90
N VAL A 387 0.31 2.44 -3.26
CA VAL A 387 1.31 3.49 -3.17
C VAL A 387 0.93 4.69 -4.05
N HIS A 388 0.45 4.44 -5.27
CA HIS A 388 -0.19 5.43 -6.13
C HIS A 388 -1.71 5.23 -6.03
N ASP A 389 -2.32 5.72 -4.93
CA ASP A 389 -3.72 5.48 -4.63
C ASP A 389 -4.67 6.41 -5.42
N LEU A 390 -5.94 6.06 -5.37
CA LEU A 390 -7.02 6.86 -5.94
C LEU A 390 -7.31 8.07 -5.04
N GLY A 391 -7.63 9.21 -5.67
CA GLY A 391 -8.02 10.38 -4.88
C GLY A 391 -8.52 11.57 -5.72
N PRO A 392 -9.08 12.60 -5.06
CA PRO A 392 -9.64 13.77 -5.70
C PRO A 392 -8.55 14.72 -6.21
N ARG A 393 -8.83 15.48 -7.26
CA ARG A 393 -7.91 16.52 -7.78
C ARG A 393 -7.76 17.72 -6.83
N MET A 394 -8.79 17.97 -6.03
CA MET A 394 -8.81 19.03 -5.01
C MET A 394 -8.47 18.40 -3.67
N LEU A 395 -7.48 18.94 -2.97
CA LEU A 395 -7.13 18.49 -1.62
C LEU A 395 -8.28 18.78 -0.66
N GLN A 396 -8.61 17.80 0.14
CA GLN A 396 -9.69 17.88 1.14
C GLN A 396 -9.15 17.33 2.47
N VAL A 397 -9.77 17.71 3.56
CA VAL A 397 -9.49 17.09 4.87
C VAL A 397 -9.69 15.59 4.78
N GLY A 398 -8.74 14.81 5.28
CA GLY A 398 -8.71 13.35 5.17
C GLY A 398 -7.89 12.80 3.98
N VAL A 399 -7.47 13.63 3.03
CA VAL A 399 -6.55 13.20 1.96
C VAL A 399 -5.16 12.97 2.52
N VAL A 400 -4.47 11.94 2.03
CA VAL A 400 -3.02 11.70 2.23
C VAL A 400 -2.34 11.69 0.88
N ILE A 401 -1.27 12.46 0.74
CA ILE A 401 -0.43 12.54 -0.47
C ILE A 401 1.05 12.52 -0.10
N THR A 402 1.90 12.15 -1.06
CA THR A 402 3.35 12.36 -0.97
C THR A 402 3.73 13.79 -1.31
N VAL A 403 4.88 14.27 -0.83
CA VAL A 403 5.57 15.47 -1.32
C VAL A 403 7.04 15.11 -1.52
N GLU A 404 7.45 14.92 -2.79
CA GLU A 404 8.66 14.20 -3.19
C GLU A 404 9.49 14.91 -4.28
N PRO A 405 9.81 16.20 -4.18
CA PRO A 405 10.65 16.82 -5.20
C PRO A 405 12.02 16.15 -5.29
N GLY A 406 12.61 16.18 -6.50
CA GLY A 406 13.94 15.63 -6.73
C GLY A 406 14.74 16.42 -7.77
N ILE A 407 16.06 16.23 -7.75
CA ILE A 407 17.01 16.69 -8.76
C ILE A 407 17.89 15.50 -9.14
N TYR A 408 17.99 15.24 -10.45
CA TYR A 408 18.76 14.11 -10.99
C TYR A 408 19.65 14.58 -12.12
N ILE A 409 20.97 14.52 -11.92
CA ILE A 409 21.97 15.01 -12.87
C ILE A 409 22.88 13.86 -13.29
N PRO A 410 22.50 13.09 -14.31
CA PRO A 410 23.33 11.97 -14.79
C PRO A 410 24.62 12.50 -15.46
N ALA A 411 25.62 11.60 -15.59
CA ALA A 411 26.82 11.90 -16.35
C ALA A 411 26.49 12.28 -17.80
N GLY A 412 27.23 13.25 -18.36
CA GLY A 412 26.94 13.77 -19.69
C GLY A 412 25.91 14.88 -19.76
N SER A 413 25.32 15.29 -18.62
CA SER A 413 24.47 16.49 -18.54
C SER A 413 25.20 17.75 -18.99
N LYS A 414 24.45 18.70 -19.59
CA LYS A 414 25.01 19.96 -20.13
C LYS A 414 25.28 20.98 -19.02
N CYS A 415 26.06 20.59 -18.02
CA CYS A 415 26.47 21.44 -16.90
C CYS A 415 27.87 21.02 -16.41
N ASP A 416 28.42 21.78 -15.45
CA ASP A 416 29.71 21.45 -14.82
C ASP A 416 29.72 20.02 -14.28
N LYS A 417 30.77 19.25 -14.54
CA LYS A 417 30.96 17.87 -14.13
C LYS A 417 30.87 17.64 -12.62
N LYS A 418 31.12 18.68 -11.80
CA LYS A 418 30.95 18.58 -10.33
C LYS A 418 29.55 18.25 -9.90
N TRP A 419 28.53 18.44 -10.76
CA TRP A 419 27.12 18.12 -10.51
C TRP A 419 26.72 16.71 -10.99
N TRP A 420 27.57 16.07 -11.81
CA TRP A 420 27.20 14.79 -12.42
C TRP A 420 27.09 13.66 -11.39
N ASN A 421 26.21 12.71 -11.67
CA ASN A 421 25.91 11.55 -10.83
C ASN A 421 25.39 11.92 -9.42
N ILE A 422 24.74 13.07 -9.31
CA ILE A 422 24.03 13.46 -8.11
C ILE A 422 22.53 13.33 -8.39
N GLY A 423 21.90 12.33 -7.71
CA GLY A 423 20.47 12.16 -7.64
C GLY A 423 20.00 12.39 -6.20
N ILE A 424 19.02 13.25 -6.00
CA ILE A 424 18.48 13.61 -4.69
C ILE A 424 16.95 13.63 -4.79
N ARG A 425 16.26 12.89 -3.94
CA ARG A 425 14.83 12.99 -3.63
C ARG A 425 14.65 13.06 -2.12
N ILE A 426 13.74 13.90 -1.66
CA ILE A 426 13.32 13.99 -0.26
C ILE A 426 11.81 13.93 -0.27
N GLU A 427 11.24 12.95 0.41
CA GLU A 427 9.83 12.62 0.37
C GLU A 427 9.27 12.36 1.75
N ASP A 428 8.08 12.88 1.97
CA ASP A 428 7.28 12.61 3.15
C ASP A 428 5.81 12.45 2.81
N ASP A 429 5.12 11.67 3.64
CA ASP A 429 3.67 11.49 3.63
C ASP A 429 2.99 12.65 4.34
N ILE A 430 2.09 13.33 3.65
CA ILE A 430 1.39 14.52 4.16
C ILE A 430 -0.11 14.24 4.25
N TRP A 431 -0.63 14.27 5.46
CA TRP A 431 -2.05 14.18 5.75
C TRP A 431 -2.67 15.58 5.81
N ILE A 432 -3.72 15.80 5.03
CA ILE A 432 -4.45 17.08 5.00
C ILE A 432 -5.45 17.06 6.16
N THR A 433 -5.25 17.94 7.15
CA THR A 433 -6.11 18.09 8.32
C THR A 433 -6.86 19.42 8.31
N GLU A 434 -7.83 19.58 9.21
CA GLU A 434 -8.51 20.88 9.45
C GLU A 434 -7.54 22.00 9.90
N LYS A 435 -6.41 21.62 10.51
CA LYS A 435 -5.37 22.54 10.98
C LYS A 435 -4.27 22.80 9.95
N GLY A 436 -4.39 22.24 8.74
CA GLY A 436 -3.38 22.28 7.69
C GLY A 436 -2.67 20.93 7.49
N PRO A 437 -1.57 20.92 6.69
CA PRO A 437 -0.82 19.70 6.40
C PRO A 437 -0.07 19.17 7.63
N GLU A 438 -0.21 17.87 7.90
CA GLU A 438 0.55 17.15 8.92
C GLU A 438 1.51 16.17 8.24
N ASN A 439 2.82 16.32 8.47
CA ASN A 439 3.82 15.36 8.02
C ASN A 439 3.83 14.16 8.96
N ILE A 440 3.30 13.02 8.49
CA ILE A 440 3.15 11.79 9.28
C ILE A 440 4.39 10.89 9.24
N SER A 441 5.40 11.21 8.41
CA SER A 441 6.72 10.55 8.34
C SER A 441 7.86 11.41 8.91
N ALA A 442 7.55 12.49 9.65
CA ALA A 442 8.50 13.47 10.16
C ALA A 442 9.58 12.91 11.12
N GLY A 443 9.47 11.66 11.57
CA GLY A 443 10.42 11.04 12.50
C GLY A 443 11.79 10.71 11.92
N THR A 444 12.01 10.92 10.60
CA THR A 444 13.31 10.74 9.94
C THR A 444 13.88 12.10 9.49
N PRO A 445 15.17 12.41 9.81
CA PRO A 445 15.78 13.70 9.52
C PRO A 445 15.75 14.08 8.04
N ARG A 446 15.51 15.38 7.78
CA ARG A 446 15.57 15.97 6.44
C ARG A 446 16.69 17.04 6.31
N LYS A 447 17.08 17.68 7.41
CA LYS A 447 18.10 18.72 7.38
C LYS A 447 19.50 18.11 7.31
N VAL A 448 20.37 18.69 6.50
CA VAL A 448 21.77 18.25 6.33
C VAL A 448 22.48 18.03 7.67
N ALA A 449 22.39 18.99 8.59
CA ALA A 449 23.07 18.90 9.89
C ALA A 449 22.55 17.73 10.74
N ASP A 450 21.25 17.42 10.68
CA ASP A 450 20.63 16.35 11.45
C ASP A 450 20.97 14.97 10.86
N ILE A 451 21.04 14.85 9.53
CA ILE A 451 21.50 13.64 8.83
C ILE A 451 22.97 13.36 9.18
N GLU A 452 23.85 14.34 9.07
CA GLU A 452 25.27 14.20 9.41
C GLU A 452 25.48 13.89 10.91
N LYS A 453 24.60 14.39 11.78
CA LYS A 453 24.60 14.06 13.20
C LYS A 453 24.15 12.61 13.43
N MET A 454 23.10 12.16 12.76
CA MET A 454 22.59 10.78 12.88
C MET A 454 23.60 9.76 12.35
N ALA A 455 24.28 10.03 11.26
CA ALA A 455 25.34 9.19 10.69
C ALA A 455 26.51 8.90 11.64
N LYS A 456 26.70 9.72 12.69
CA LYS A 456 27.72 9.51 13.74
C LYS A 456 27.24 8.66 14.91
N GLN A 457 25.94 8.34 14.97
CA GLN A 457 25.38 7.54 16.06
C GLN A 457 25.66 6.05 15.85
N LYS A 458 25.64 5.29 16.96
CA LYS A 458 25.71 3.83 16.88
C LYS A 458 24.44 3.27 16.24
N ARG A 459 24.60 2.19 15.50
CA ARG A 459 23.50 1.41 14.94
C ARG A 459 22.53 0.96 16.04
N ALA A 460 21.24 0.91 15.73
CA ALA A 460 20.21 0.45 16.66
C ALA A 460 20.19 -1.10 16.80
N ILE A 461 20.66 -1.81 15.76
CA ILE A 461 20.75 -3.27 15.73
C ILE A 461 22.22 -3.65 15.85
N ASN A 462 22.56 -4.55 16.78
CA ASN A 462 23.91 -5.10 16.94
C ASN A 462 24.21 -6.18 15.89
#